data_ac609b9a3d123ec969bc774778c4f0a2
#
_entry.id   ac609b9a3d123ec969bc774778c4f0a2
#
_cell.length_a   1.000
_cell.length_b   1.000
_cell.length_c   1.000
_cell.angle_alpha   90.00
_cell.angle_beta   90.00
_cell.angle_gamma   90.00
#
_symmetry.space_group_name_H-M   'P 1'
#
loop_
_entity.id
_entity.type
_entity.pdbx_description
1 polymer ?
#
loop_
_entity_poly.entity_id
_entity_poly.type
_entity_poly.pdbx_seq_one_letter_code
_entity_poly.pdbx_strand_id
1 'polypeptide(L)'
;MSNEYCENKLIQGSAAKLLQDTLGWEVVYAYNNEVLGENGDFGRKSYKEVLLPKYFAQALKKLNTWITDKQIAEAKTILESHLSTASLLEINEEKYKLIKDGVQVTAINERGEADKKTAVLIDFDNAERNSFLAVQELKISGTIHNRRTDIVGFVNGIPLLFIELKKHTVDIYN
;
A
#
# COMPACT_ATOMS: atom_id res chain seq x y z
N MET A 1 -3.19 19.01 -30.21
CA MET A 1 -3.23 18.03 -29.09
C MET A 1 -1.81 17.92 -28.57
N SER A 2 -1.58 18.40 -27.38
CA SER A 2 -0.32 18.90 -26.87
C SER A 2 0.71 17.77 -26.57
N ASN A 3 1.96 18.05 -26.95
CA ASN A 3 3.17 17.27 -26.59
C ASN A 3 3.34 17.02 -25.06
N GLU A 4 2.62 17.76 -24.23
CA GLU A 4 2.63 17.61 -22.76
C GLU A 4 2.20 16.23 -22.27
N TYR A 5 1.27 15.58 -22.99
CA TYR A 5 0.75 14.27 -22.58
C TYR A 5 1.74 13.12 -22.89
N CYS A 6 2.61 13.32 -23.88
CA CYS A 6 3.62 12.31 -24.25
C CYS A 6 4.84 12.32 -23.31
N GLU A 7 5.31 13.48 -22.85
CA GLU A 7 6.50 13.57 -22.00
C GLU A 7 6.28 12.98 -20.60
N ASN A 8 5.15 13.34 -19.95
CA ASN A 8 4.84 12.77 -18.64
C ASN A 8 4.68 11.25 -18.69
N LYS A 9 4.03 10.70 -19.73
CA LYS A 9 3.92 9.27 -19.93
C LYS A 9 5.26 8.59 -20.15
N LEU A 10 6.19 9.21 -20.86
CA LEU A 10 7.52 8.67 -21.10
C LEU A 10 8.33 8.58 -19.80
N ILE A 11 8.30 9.63 -18.98
CA ILE A 11 9.06 9.65 -17.72
C ILE A 11 8.46 8.66 -16.70
N GLN A 12 7.14 8.67 -16.54
CA GLN A 12 6.45 7.71 -15.67
C GLN A 12 6.64 6.27 -16.15
N GLY A 13 6.53 6.06 -17.47
CA GLY A 13 6.76 4.75 -18.09
C GLY A 13 8.17 4.24 -17.86
N SER A 14 9.18 5.13 -17.95
CA SER A 14 10.58 4.76 -17.71
C SER A 14 10.84 4.40 -16.25
N ALA A 15 10.27 5.14 -15.30
CA ALA A 15 10.40 4.84 -13.88
C ALA A 15 9.70 3.52 -13.52
N ALA A 16 8.49 3.31 -14.02
CA ALA A 16 7.75 2.06 -13.82
C ALA A 16 8.47 0.86 -14.44
N LYS A 17 9.02 1.03 -15.64
CA LYS A 17 9.82 -0.01 -16.32
C LYS A 17 11.09 -0.34 -15.54
N LEU A 18 11.76 0.63 -14.93
CA LEU A 18 12.90 0.38 -14.05
C LEU A 18 12.51 -0.49 -12.85
N LEU A 19 11.38 -0.19 -12.19
CA LEU A 19 10.86 -1.01 -11.09
C LEU A 19 10.56 -2.43 -11.55
N GLN A 20 9.97 -2.60 -12.73
CA GLN A 20 9.62 -3.90 -13.29
C GLN A 20 10.85 -4.70 -13.71
N ASP A 21 11.68 -4.13 -14.59
CA ASP A 21 12.76 -4.87 -15.26
C ASP A 21 13.97 -5.09 -14.34
N THR A 22 14.24 -4.15 -13.42
CA THR A 22 15.42 -4.21 -12.54
C THR A 22 15.09 -4.81 -11.17
N LEU A 23 13.93 -4.47 -10.61
CA LEU A 23 13.55 -4.87 -9.25
C LEU A 23 12.46 -5.96 -9.21
N GLY A 24 11.93 -6.37 -10.37
CA GLY A 24 10.93 -7.43 -10.46
C GLY A 24 9.57 -7.08 -9.87
N TRP A 25 9.24 -5.80 -9.75
CA TRP A 25 7.94 -5.37 -9.24
C TRP A 25 6.83 -5.64 -10.26
N GLU A 26 5.66 -6.01 -9.78
CA GLU A 26 4.43 -5.92 -10.57
C GLU A 26 4.12 -4.44 -10.84
N VAL A 27 3.73 -4.10 -12.08
CA VAL A 27 3.37 -2.73 -12.44
C VAL A 27 1.95 -2.70 -12.98
N VAL A 28 1.12 -1.82 -12.40
CA VAL A 28 -0.28 -1.63 -12.81
C VAL A 28 -0.53 -0.16 -13.10
N TYR A 29 -1.25 0.10 -14.18
CA TYR A 29 -1.72 1.42 -14.55
C TYR A 29 -3.19 1.59 -14.15
N ALA A 30 -3.46 2.45 -13.14
CA ALA A 30 -4.78 2.57 -12.54
C ALA A 30 -5.66 3.69 -13.11
N TYR A 31 -5.11 4.59 -13.93
CA TYR A 31 -5.82 5.76 -14.43
C TYR A 31 -7.15 5.43 -15.13
N ASN A 32 -8.26 5.88 -14.54
CA ASN A 32 -9.63 5.67 -14.99
C ASN A 32 -10.06 4.20 -15.25
N ASN A 33 -9.21 3.25 -14.94
CA ASN A 33 -9.45 1.84 -15.19
C ASN A 33 -9.68 1.05 -13.90
N GLU A 34 -9.40 1.64 -12.73
CA GLU A 34 -9.59 0.95 -11.45
C GLU A 34 -11.07 0.65 -11.19
N VAL A 35 -11.37 -0.61 -11.02
CA VAL A 35 -12.66 -1.09 -10.55
C VAL A 35 -12.64 -1.15 -9.03
N LEU A 36 -13.49 -0.32 -8.40
CA LEU A 36 -13.66 -0.32 -6.95
C LEU A 36 -14.53 -1.49 -6.49
N GLY A 37 -14.43 -1.83 -5.21
CA GLY A 37 -15.20 -2.88 -4.56
C GLY A 37 -14.34 -4.05 -4.13
N GLU A 38 -14.92 -4.92 -3.33
CA GLU A 38 -14.23 -6.07 -2.74
C GLU A 38 -13.64 -7.02 -3.81
N ASN A 39 -14.36 -7.18 -4.93
CA ASN A 39 -13.91 -7.96 -6.09
C ASN A 39 -13.17 -7.12 -7.14
N GLY A 40 -12.90 -5.85 -6.86
CA GLY A 40 -12.20 -4.94 -7.76
C GLY A 40 -10.70 -5.23 -7.85
N ASP A 41 -9.99 -4.40 -8.60
CA ASP A 41 -8.57 -4.63 -8.92
C ASP A 41 -7.71 -4.70 -7.67
N PHE A 42 -7.92 -3.78 -6.74
CA PHE A 42 -7.15 -3.67 -5.49
C PHE A 42 -7.98 -4.04 -4.24
N GLY A 43 -9.29 -4.29 -4.38
CA GLY A 43 -10.21 -4.56 -3.27
C GLY A 43 -10.63 -3.30 -2.48
N ARG A 44 -10.30 -2.10 -2.96
CA ARG A 44 -10.67 -0.83 -2.31
C ARG A 44 -12.15 -0.53 -2.52
N LYS A 45 -12.86 -0.18 -1.44
CA LYS A 45 -14.27 0.22 -1.51
C LYS A 45 -14.44 1.68 -1.98
N SER A 46 -13.42 2.49 -1.79
CA SER A 46 -13.41 3.90 -2.21
C SER A 46 -11.97 4.38 -2.42
N TYR A 47 -11.83 5.50 -3.12
CA TYR A 47 -10.53 6.16 -3.31
C TYR A 47 -9.94 6.78 -2.03
N LYS A 48 -10.66 6.74 -0.89
CA LYS A 48 -10.13 7.15 0.42
C LYS A 48 -9.23 6.08 1.04
N GLU A 49 -9.43 4.82 0.66
CA GLU A 49 -8.56 3.74 1.12
C GLU A 49 -7.23 3.79 0.37
N VAL A 50 -6.15 3.91 1.11
CA VAL A 50 -4.79 3.94 0.54
C VAL A 50 -4.16 2.54 0.59
N LEU A 51 -4.43 1.77 1.64
CA LEU A 51 -4.05 0.37 1.70
C LEU A 51 -4.83 -0.43 0.64
N LEU A 52 -4.18 -1.41 0.00
CA LEU A 52 -4.78 -2.28 -1.02
C LEU A 52 -5.26 -3.59 -0.37
N PRO A 53 -6.56 -3.73 -0.02
CA PRO A 53 -7.04 -4.82 0.82
C PRO A 53 -6.80 -6.21 0.21
N LYS A 54 -6.92 -6.35 -1.10
CA LYS A 54 -6.70 -7.61 -1.81
C LYS A 54 -5.26 -8.10 -1.68
N TYR A 55 -4.28 -7.24 -1.95
CA TYR A 55 -2.86 -7.54 -1.83
C TYR A 55 -2.45 -7.76 -0.37
N PHE A 56 -2.99 -6.94 0.54
CA PHE A 56 -2.75 -7.09 1.98
C PHE A 56 -3.22 -8.44 2.50
N ALA A 57 -4.45 -8.84 2.17
CA ALA A 57 -4.99 -10.12 2.60
C ALA A 57 -4.20 -11.32 2.03
N GLN A 58 -3.82 -11.27 0.77
CA GLN A 58 -3.02 -12.31 0.13
C GLN A 58 -1.64 -12.45 0.80
N ALA A 59 -0.97 -11.33 1.05
CA ALA A 59 0.33 -11.32 1.70
C ALA A 59 0.26 -11.84 3.14
N LEU A 60 -0.71 -11.38 3.95
CA LEU A 60 -0.85 -11.85 5.31
C LEU A 60 -1.12 -13.37 5.38
N LYS A 61 -1.93 -13.92 4.50
CA LYS A 61 -2.16 -15.38 4.41
C LYS A 61 -0.88 -16.14 4.06
N LYS A 62 -0.03 -15.58 3.20
CA LYS A 62 1.26 -16.16 2.82
C LYS A 62 2.28 -16.11 3.97
N LEU A 63 2.33 -15.00 4.70
CA LEU A 63 3.29 -14.79 5.78
C LEU A 63 2.87 -15.47 7.09
N ASN A 64 1.55 -15.58 7.34
CA ASN A 64 0.99 -16.09 8.59
C ASN A 64 0.00 -17.23 8.29
N THR A 65 0.48 -18.46 8.23
CA THR A 65 -0.34 -19.63 7.84
C THR A 65 -1.54 -19.92 8.76
N TRP A 66 -1.54 -19.32 9.95
CA TRP A 66 -2.59 -19.46 10.97
C TRP A 66 -3.69 -18.39 10.88
N ILE A 67 -3.50 -17.33 10.06
CA ILE A 67 -4.36 -16.15 10.04
C ILE A 67 -5.66 -16.42 9.29
N THR A 68 -6.77 -15.91 9.82
CA THR A 68 -8.08 -15.95 9.19
C THR A 68 -8.49 -14.58 8.67
N ASP A 69 -9.54 -14.51 7.85
CA ASP A 69 -10.06 -13.24 7.32
C ASP A 69 -10.49 -12.26 8.43
N LYS A 70 -10.97 -12.78 9.57
CA LYS A 70 -11.31 -11.97 10.74
C LYS A 70 -10.08 -11.24 11.30
N GLN A 71 -8.98 -11.96 11.45
CA GLN A 71 -7.72 -11.38 11.97
C GLN A 71 -7.04 -10.46 10.95
N ILE A 72 -7.19 -10.73 9.66
CA ILE A 72 -6.73 -9.82 8.60
C ILE A 72 -7.51 -8.49 8.67
N ALA A 73 -8.82 -8.55 8.85
CA ALA A 73 -9.65 -7.35 9.02
C ALA A 73 -9.29 -6.58 10.31
N GLU A 74 -9.00 -7.29 11.42
CA GLU A 74 -8.51 -6.69 12.66
C GLU A 74 -7.15 -6.00 12.44
N ALA A 75 -6.20 -6.68 11.79
CA ALA A 75 -4.88 -6.13 11.48
C ALA A 75 -4.97 -4.87 10.58
N LYS A 76 -5.83 -4.91 9.54
CA LYS A 76 -6.12 -3.74 8.69
C LYS A 76 -6.63 -2.58 9.52
N THR A 77 -7.62 -2.82 10.38
CA THR A 77 -8.21 -1.78 11.24
C THR A 77 -7.17 -1.15 12.17
N ILE A 78 -6.32 -1.96 12.80
CA ILE A 78 -5.25 -1.47 13.67
C ILE A 78 -4.23 -0.65 12.86
N LEU A 79 -3.83 -1.12 11.68
CA LEU A 79 -2.87 -0.41 10.83
C LEU A 79 -3.41 0.93 10.31
N GLU A 80 -4.70 1.04 10.02
CA GLU A 80 -5.34 2.26 9.53
C GLU A 80 -5.76 3.22 10.64
N SER A 81 -5.94 2.74 11.88
CA SER A 81 -6.35 3.56 13.03
C SER A 81 -5.21 4.45 13.52
N HIS A 82 -5.55 5.60 14.04
CA HIS A 82 -4.67 6.51 14.78
C HIS A 82 -5.48 7.36 15.73
N LEU A 83 -4.83 7.88 16.76
CA LEU A 83 -5.47 8.83 17.67
C LEU A 83 -5.64 10.18 16.96
N SER A 84 -6.85 10.73 17.00
CA SER A 84 -7.18 12.01 16.36
C SER A 84 -6.39 13.20 16.90
N THR A 85 -5.83 13.07 18.10
CA THR A 85 -5.01 14.08 18.79
C THR A 85 -3.51 13.89 18.57
N ALA A 86 -3.08 12.78 17.94
CA ALA A 86 -1.67 12.51 17.72
C ALA A 86 -1.10 13.41 16.62
N SER A 87 0.14 13.83 16.77
CA SER A 87 0.90 14.52 15.73
C SER A 87 1.25 13.57 14.60
N LEU A 88 1.57 14.12 13.43
CA LEU A 88 2.02 13.30 12.28
C LEU A 88 3.26 12.47 12.60
N LEU A 89 4.17 12.99 13.44
CA LEU A 89 5.36 12.27 13.85
C LEU A 89 5.01 11.04 14.71
N GLU A 90 4.11 11.21 15.69
CA GLU A 90 3.65 10.11 16.54
C GLU A 90 2.91 9.05 15.73
N ILE A 91 2.06 9.48 14.78
CA ILE A 91 1.38 8.56 13.86
C ILE A 91 2.39 7.76 13.04
N ASN A 92 3.39 8.44 12.45
CA ASN A 92 4.43 7.77 11.66
C ASN A 92 5.26 6.79 12.49
N GLU A 93 5.64 7.15 13.71
CA GLU A 93 6.36 6.26 14.62
C GLU A 93 5.53 5.02 14.99
N GLU A 94 4.24 5.20 15.29
CA GLU A 94 3.32 4.10 15.55
C GLU A 94 3.23 3.16 14.34
N LYS A 95 2.98 3.72 13.13
CA LYS A 95 2.89 2.92 11.90
C LYS A 95 4.19 2.20 11.57
N TYR A 96 5.33 2.85 11.77
CA TYR A 96 6.63 2.23 11.60
C TYR A 96 6.79 1.00 12.51
N LYS A 97 6.44 1.12 13.80
CA LYS A 97 6.48 0.00 14.75
C LYS A 97 5.56 -1.13 14.33
N LEU A 98 4.31 -0.83 13.95
CA LEU A 98 3.36 -1.85 13.48
C LEU A 98 3.88 -2.58 12.23
N ILE A 99 4.49 -1.87 11.28
CA ILE A 99 5.04 -2.47 10.06
C ILE A 99 6.25 -3.33 10.38
N LYS A 100 7.14 -2.85 11.25
CA LYS A 100 8.40 -3.52 11.62
C LYS A 100 8.18 -4.73 12.52
N ASP A 101 7.40 -4.56 13.58
CA ASP A 101 7.27 -5.55 14.65
C ASP A 101 6.04 -6.45 14.47
N GLY A 102 5.16 -6.12 13.52
CA GLY A 102 3.91 -6.79 13.28
C GLY A 102 2.74 -6.25 14.13
N VAL A 103 1.55 -6.73 13.83
CA VAL A 103 0.31 -6.31 14.48
C VAL A 103 -0.22 -7.42 15.38
N GLN A 104 -0.53 -7.09 16.64
CA GLN A 104 -1.15 -8.04 17.55
C GLN A 104 -2.65 -8.15 17.27
N VAL A 105 -3.10 -9.33 16.88
CA VAL A 105 -4.50 -9.66 16.62
C VAL A 105 -4.99 -10.73 17.58
N THR A 106 -6.30 -10.80 17.76
CA THR A 106 -6.94 -11.79 18.63
C THR A 106 -7.06 -13.12 17.91
N ALA A 107 -6.34 -14.13 18.37
CA ALA A 107 -6.43 -15.51 17.89
C ALA A 107 -7.08 -16.41 18.94
N ILE A 108 -7.58 -17.56 18.52
CA ILE A 108 -8.06 -18.61 19.45
C ILE A 108 -6.94 -19.63 19.59
N ASN A 109 -6.54 -19.89 20.83
CA ASN A 109 -5.52 -20.91 21.13
C ASN A 109 -6.12 -22.34 21.09
N GLU A 110 -5.27 -23.33 21.24
CA GLU A 110 -5.68 -24.75 21.23
C GLU A 110 -6.70 -25.13 22.32
N ARG A 111 -6.82 -24.31 23.38
CA ARG A 111 -7.78 -24.48 24.47
C ARG A 111 -9.11 -23.78 24.22
N GLY A 112 -9.25 -23.11 23.07
CA GLY A 112 -10.45 -22.32 22.73
C GLY A 112 -10.52 -20.95 23.42
N GLU A 113 -9.44 -20.48 24.03
CA GLU A 113 -9.36 -19.19 24.69
C GLU A 113 -8.81 -18.12 23.75
N ALA A 114 -9.28 -16.87 23.93
CA ALA A 114 -8.75 -15.73 23.19
C ALA A 114 -7.35 -15.38 23.68
N ASP A 115 -6.40 -15.29 22.75
CA ASP A 115 -5.01 -14.93 23.00
C ASP A 115 -4.53 -13.92 21.97
N LYS A 116 -3.47 -13.17 22.28
CA LYS A 116 -2.83 -12.23 21.36
C LYS A 116 -1.74 -12.94 20.55
N LYS A 117 -1.83 -12.82 19.22
CA LYS A 117 -0.82 -13.37 18.31
C LYS A 117 -0.37 -12.29 17.32
N THR A 118 0.94 -12.22 17.10
CA THR A 118 1.51 -11.21 16.20
C THR A 118 1.39 -11.66 14.75
N ALA A 119 0.72 -10.85 13.94
CA ALA A 119 0.68 -11.01 12.50
C ALA A 119 1.83 -10.24 11.87
N VAL A 120 2.70 -10.95 11.16
CA VAL A 120 3.81 -10.36 10.39
C VAL A 120 3.22 -9.68 9.16
N LEU A 121 3.54 -8.40 8.97
CA LEU A 121 3.07 -7.61 7.83
C LEU A 121 4.08 -7.63 6.66
N ILE A 122 5.38 -7.60 6.98
CA ILE A 122 6.48 -7.63 6.03
C ILE A 122 7.55 -8.59 6.55
N ASP A 123 8.05 -9.46 5.69
CA ASP A 123 9.20 -10.31 5.97
C ASP A 123 10.48 -9.56 5.56
N PHE A 124 11.18 -8.98 6.54
CA PHE A 124 12.41 -8.22 6.31
C PHE A 124 13.63 -9.13 6.09
N ASP A 125 13.57 -10.38 6.55
CA ASP A 125 14.68 -11.33 6.42
C ASP A 125 14.67 -12.02 5.06
N ASN A 126 13.46 -12.19 4.47
CA ASN A 126 13.31 -12.82 3.17
C ASN A 126 12.39 -12.00 2.27
N ALA A 127 12.99 -11.10 1.48
CA ALA A 127 12.25 -10.17 0.61
C ALA A 127 11.35 -10.89 -0.42
N GLU A 128 11.72 -12.09 -0.90
CA GLU A 128 10.96 -12.85 -1.90
C GLU A 128 9.61 -13.35 -1.37
N ARG A 129 9.42 -13.37 -0.07
CA ARG A 129 8.13 -13.71 0.53
C ARG A 129 7.13 -12.58 0.49
N ASN A 130 7.58 -11.35 0.23
CA ASN A 130 6.70 -10.21 0.06
C ASN A 130 6.20 -10.07 -1.38
N SER A 131 5.15 -9.29 -1.56
CA SER A 131 4.67 -8.82 -2.87
C SER A 131 5.05 -7.36 -3.04
N PHE A 132 5.55 -7.01 -4.23
CA PHE A 132 5.95 -5.67 -4.59
C PHE A 132 5.11 -5.21 -5.79
N LEU A 133 4.38 -4.13 -5.63
CA LEU A 133 3.48 -3.59 -6.64
C LEU A 133 3.71 -2.09 -6.80
N ALA A 134 3.95 -1.63 -8.01
CA ALA A 134 3.96 -0.22 -8.37
C ALA A 134 2.67 0.14 -9.12
N VAL A 135 1.89 1.07 -8.59
CA VAL A 135 0.65 1.53 -9.21
C VAL A 135 0.88 2.93 -9.78
N GLN A 136 0.75 3.05 -11.10
CA GLN A 136 0.81 4.33 -11.80
C GLN A 136 -0.55 5.02 -11.77
N GLU A 137 -0.52 6.33 -11.57
CA GLU A 137 -1.69 7.20 -11.62
C GLU A 137 -2.84 6.77 -10.70
N LEU A 138 -2.47 6.26 -9.50
CA LEU A 138 -3.44 5.89 -8.49
C LEU A 138 -4.26 7.10 -8.04
N LYS A 139 -5.59 6.98 -8.09
CA LYS A 139 -6.49 8.01 -7.57
C LYS A 139 -6.64 7.87 -6.06
N ILE A 140 -6.41 8.97 -5.35
CA ILE A 140 -6.58 9.06 -3.89
C ILE A 140 -7.50 10.25 -3.60
N SER A 141 -8.51 10.04 -2.75
CA SER A 141 -9.43 11.09 -2.30
C SER A 141 -9.15 11.45 -0.85
N GLY A 142 -8.66 12.65 -0.63
CA GLY A 142 -8.57 13.26 0.69
C GLY A 142 -9.90 13.90 1.11
N THR A 143 -9.92 14.54 2.28
CA THR A 143 -11.08 15.27 2.80
C THR A 143 -11.46 16.48 1.94
N ILE A 144 -10.49 17.14 1.30
CA ILE A 144 -10.69 18.39 0.57
C ILE A 144 -10.38 18.22 -0.93
N HIS A 145 -9.38 17.41 -1.27
CA HIS A 145 -8.91 17.26 -2.64
C HIS A 145 -8.78 15.81 -3.07
N ASN A 146 -9.12 15.55 -4.33
CA ASN A 146 -8.74 14.32 -5.02
C ASN A 146 -7.38 14.55 -5.68
N ARG A 147 -6.48 13.58 -5.53
CA ARG A 147 -5.18 13.60 -6.19
C ARG A 147 -5.00 12.36 -7.03
N ARG A 148 -4.27 12.51 -8.10
CA ARG A 148 -3.73 11.43 -8.89
C ARG A 148 -2.21 11.46 -8.69
N THR A 149 -1.68 10.37 -8.22
CA THR A 149 -0.25 10.21 -7.95
C THR A 149 0.46 9.82 -9.24
N ASP A 150 1.77 10.07 -9.33
CA ASP A 150 2.51 9.53 -10.47
C ASP A 150 2.76 8.02 -10.27
N ILE A 151 3.46 7.62 -9.22
CA ILE A 151 3.66 6.21 -8.87
C ILE A 151 3.58 6.04 -7.35
N VAL A 152 2.83 5.04 -6.91
CA VAL A 152 2.85 4.57 -5.51
C VAL A 152 3.35 3.13 -5.51
N GLY A 153 4.38 2.88 -4.73
CA GLY A 153 4.91 1.54 -4.50
C GLY A 153 4.34 0.92 -3.22
N PHE A 154 3.86 -0.29 -3.35
CA PHE A 154 3.27 -1.06 -2.27
C PHE A 154 4.11 -2.29 -1.96
N VAL A 155 4.30 -2.55 -0.67
CA VAL A 155 4.80 -3.83 -0.19
C VAL A 155 3.68 -4.50 0.58
N ASN A 156 3.27 -5.69 0.15
CA ASN A 156 2.17 -6.42 0.75
C ASN A 156 0.86 -5.62 0.84
N GLY A 157 0.60 -4.74 -0.15
CA GLY A 157 -0.56 -3.86 -0.16
C GLY A 157 -0.46 -2.62 0.74
N ILE A 158 0.66 -2.44 1.46
CA ILE A 158 0.95 -1.26 2.30
C ILE A 158 1.72 -0.24 1.46
N PRO A 159 1.28 1.03 1.35
CA PRO A 159 1.98 2.05 0.58
C PRO A 159 3.26 2.49 1.31
N LEU A 160 4.41 2.23 0.73
CA LEU A 160 5.71 2.56 1.34
C LEU A 160 6.59 3.45 0.46
N LEU A 161 6.32 3.52 -0.83
CA LEU A 161 7.08 4.34 -1.76
C LEU A 161 6.13 5.31 -2.47
N PHE A 162 6.49 6.58 -2.50
CA PHE A 162 5.78 7.61 -3.27
C PHE A 162 6.77 8.30 -4.20
N ILE A 163 6.51 8.24 -5.49
CA ILE A 163 7.33 8.89 -6.52
C ILE A 163 6.46 9.95 -7.20
N GLU A 164 6.89 11.20 -7.10
CA GLU A 164 6.33 12.34 -7.81
C GLU A 164 7.37 12.82 -8.82
N LEU A 165 7.00 12.83 -10.07
CA LEU A 165 7.90 13.16 -11.18
C LEU A 165 7.64 14.60 -11.64
N LYS A 166 8.70 15.38 -11.75
CA LYS A 166 8.64 16.75 -12.23
C LYS A 166 9.33 16.87 -13.59
N LYS A 167 8.81 17.78 -14.43
CA LYS A 167 9.49 18.14 -15.65
C LYS A 167 10.86 18.74 -15.32
N HIS A 168 11.87 18.45 -16.12
CA HIS A 168 13.23 19.01 -15.97
C HIS A 168 13.28 20.56 -15.98
N THR A 169 12.24 21.19 -16.53
CA THR A 169 12.10 22.66 -16.57
C THR A 169 11.49 23.26 -15.31
N VAL A 170 11.04 22.43 -14.36
CA VAL A 170 10.44 22.91 -13.10
C VAL A 170 11.51 22.86 -12.02
N ASP A 171 11.74 24.03 -11.39
CA ASP A 171 12.63 24.11 -10.22
C ASP A 171 12.00 23.32 -9.05
N ILE A 172 12.73 22.37 -8.52
CA ILE A 172 12.28 21.51 -7.42
C ILE A 172 12.39 22.20 -6.04
N TYR A 173 13.01 23.39 -6.00
CA TYR A 173 13.22 24.16 -4.76
C TYR A 173 12.21 25.31 -4.57
N ASN A 174 11.22 25.45 -5.46
CA ASN A 174 10.13 26.40 -5.34
C ASN A 174 8.81 25.77 -4.94
#